data_776b8de3a2b4d295c0d013fe0690676d
#
_entry.id   776b8de3a2b4d295c0d013fe0690676d
#
_cell.length_a   1.000
_cell.length_b   1.000
_cell.length_c   1.000
_cell.angle_alpha   90.00
_cell.angle_beta   90.00
_cell.angle_gamma   90.00
#
_symmetry.space_group_name_H-M   'P 1'
#
loop_
_entity.id
_entity.type
_entity.pdbx_description
1 polymer ?
#
loop_
_entity_poly.entity_id
_entity_poly.type
_entity_poly.pdbx_seq_one_letter_code
_entity_poly.pdbx_strand_id
1 'polypeptide(L)'
;MIDHALKVDAGVFTNTKLYANGTVIATIDQNTGKITYENNDTSKKLLNAYSHSAAKHFAKIGICAYSPCNIAMSLTNNTYNAYFLRPIDAVGTDGGEFVDAHANGSTLDIAKLFNFQDWRNVKFVDGTDYSNSWLYAFYGLNKVEVKIADATTTLSGGKLGETLLSSKTEKIVLTQIDKDGNKVTSATLNLSSYNTEASGTQATYDAIVAAMGKIKYVNNGNNVQTFELRIPVEFTYTWGTVKTTVDCTVKSTMGN
;
A
#
# COMPACT_ATOMS: atom_id res chain seq x y z
N MET A 1 -0.73 -24.06 -16.38
CA MET A 1 -1.67 -24.27 -17.47
C MET A 1 -2.97 -23.59 -17.10
N ILE A 2 -3.17 -22.37 -17.60
CA ILE A 2 -4.30 -21.48 -17.25
C ILE A 2 -5.25 -21.30 -18.42
N ASP A 3 -4.95 -21.96 -19.53
CA ASP A 3 -5.72 -21.81 -20.76
C ASP A 3 -7.23 -22.11 -20.63
N HIS A 4 -7.66 -22.60 -19.48
CA HIS A 4 -9.06 -22.91 -19.21
C HIS A 4 -9.67 -22.16 -18.03
N ALA A 5 -8.94 -21.25 -17.40
CA ALA A 5 -9.37 -20.66 -16.13
C ALA A 5 -10.26 -19.42 -16.29
N LEU A 6 -10.24 -18.76 -17.43
CA LEU A 6 -10.98 -17.52 -17.64
C LEU A 6 -12.03 -17.71 -18.73
N LYS A 7 -13.29 -17.86 -18.34
CA LYS A 7 -14.44 -17.75 -19.24
C LYS A 7 -15.05 -16.36 -19.08
N VAL A 8 -15.25 -15.70 -20.22
CA VAL A 8 -16.01 -14.46 -20.29
C VAL A 8 -17.46 -14.85 -20.61
N ASP A 9 -18.38 -14.52 -19.73
CA ASP A 9 -19.78 -14.73 -19.99
C ASP A 9 -20.29 -13.59 -20.88
N ALA A 10 -20.48 -13.89 -22.17
CA ALA A 10 -20.86 -12.93 -23.19
C ALA A 10 -22.39 -12.66 -23.25
N GLY A 11 -23.12 -13.07 -22.25
CA GLY A 11 -24.59 -13.03 -22.27
C GLY A 11 -25.19 -11.73 -21.76
N VAL A 12 -25.06 -10.64 -22.43
CA VAL A 12 -25.60 -9.29 -22.21
C VAL A 12 -24.55 -8.33 -21.66
N PHE A 13 -24.14 -7.43 -22.51
CA PHE A 13 -23.02 -6.49 -22.38
C PHE A 13 -23.18 -5.38 -21.30
N THR A 14 -23.52 -5.72 -20.08
CA THR A 14 -23.53 -4.70 -19.02
C THR A 14 -22.39 -4.84 -18.02
N ASN A 15 -21.95 -6.06 -17.73
CA ASN A 15 -20.73 -6.29 -16.93
C ASN A 15 -20.16 -7.65 -17.31
N THR A 16 -18.93 -7.68 -17.78
CA THR A 16 -18.26 -8.93 -18.11
C THR A 16 -17.64 -9.53 -16.85
N LYS A 17 -18.03 -10.75 -16.53
CA LYS A 17 -17.48 -11.52 -15.42
C LYS A 17 -16.36 -12.42 -15.90
N LEU A 18 -15.25 -12.43 -15.17
CA LEU A 18 -14.16 -13.37 -15.38
C LEU A 18 -14.32 -14.53 -14.41
N TYR A 19 -14.21 -15.74 -14.92
CA TYR A 19 -14.38 -16.96 -14.14
C TYR A 19 -13.08 -17.77 -14.12
N ALA A 20 -12.81 -18.39 -12.99
CA ALA A 20 -11.84 -19.46 -12.85
C ALA A 20 -12.52 -20.66 -12.22
N ASN A 21 -12.47 -21.81 -12.90
CA ASN A 21 -13.08 -23.06 -12.44
C ASN A 21 -14.54 -22.90 -11.97
N GLY A 22 -15.33 -22.12 -12.70
CA GLY A 22 -16.73 -21.87 -12.40
C GLY A 22 -16.99 -20.80 -11.32
N THR A 23 -15.94 -20.25 -10.70
CA THR A 23 -16.06 -19.19 -9.71
C THR A 23 -15.75 -17.85 -10.34
N VAL A 24 -16.60 -16.82 -10.11
CA VAL A 24 -16.31 -15.44 -10.53
C VAL A 24 -15.12 -14.93 -9.76
N ILE A 25 -14.08 -14.48 -10.47
CA ILE A 25 -12.84 -13.96 -9.86
C ILE A 25 -12.68 -12.46 -10.05
N ALA A 26 -13.30 -11.91 -11.07
CA ALA A 26 -13.26 -10.48 -11.35
C ALA A 26 -14.45 -10.06 -12.22
N THR A 27 -14.72 -8.76 -12.20
CA THR A 27 -15.70 -8.11 -13.07
C THR A 27 -15.00 -6.98 -13.84
N ILE A 28 -15.27 -6.87 -15.13
CA ILE A 28 -14.76 -5.78 -15.98
C ILE A 28 -15.90 -4.81 -16.24
N ASP A 29 -15.69 -3.56 -15.87
CA ASP A 29 -16.59 -2.48 -16.29
C ASP A 29 -16.36 -2.17 -17.77
N GLN A 30 -17.38 -2.32 -18.57
CA GLN A 30 -17.30 -2.20 -20.03
C GLN A 30 -17.05 -0.78 -20.52
N ASN A 31 -17.46 0.22 -19.74
CA ASN A 31 -17.31 1.62 -20.13
C ASN A 31 -15.90 2.13 -19.85
N THR A 32 -15.30 1.65 -18.76
CA THR A 32 -14.01 2.15 -18.27
C THR A 32 -12.86 1.14 -18.46
N GLY A 33 -13.17 -0.13 -18.76
CA GLY A 33 -12.19 -1.22 -18.79
C GLY A 33 -11.65 -1.59 -17.41
N LYS A 34 -12.19 -1.00 -16.34
CA LYS A 34 -11.73 -1.24 -14.97
C LYS A 34 -12.02 -2.68 -14.56
N ILE A 35 -10.99 -3.38 -14.12
CA ILE A 35 -11.12 -4.73 -13.55
C ILE A 35 -11.25 -4.60 -12.03
N THR A 36 -12.31 -5.19 -11.49
CA THR A 36 -12.53 -5.32 -10.05
C THR A 36 -12.46 -6.78 -9.67
N TYR A 37 -11.51 -7.14 -8.81
CA TYR A 37 -11.33 -8.53 -8.36
C TYR A 37 -12.28 -8.86 -7.22
N GLU A 38 -12.84 -10.07 -7.28
CA GLU A 38 -13.69 -10.58 -6.21
C GLU A 38 -12.86 -10.98 -4.99
N ASN A 39 -13.37 -10.65 -3.81
CA ASN A 39 -12.70 -10.97 -2.55
C ASN A 39 -13.05 -12.41 -2.08
N ASN A 40 -12.72 -13.40 -2.89
CA ASN A 40 -12.90 -14.81 -2.55
C ASN A 40 -11.57 -15.59 -2.61
N ASP A 41 -11.57 -16.79 -2.03
CA ASP A 41 -10.35 -17.60 -1.92
C ASP A 41 -9.78 -18.02 -3.28
N THR A 42 -10.62 -18.23 -4.28
CA THR A 42 -10.18 -18.59 -5.64
C THR A 42 -9.44 -17.41 -6.26
N SER A 43 -9.97 -16.21 -6.17
CA SER A 43 -9.31 -14.98 -6.63
C SER A 43 -7.99 -14.76 -5.92
N LYS A 44 -7.97 -14.90 -4.60
CA LYS A 44 -6.75 -14.74 -3.79
C LYS A 44 -5.67 -15.75 -4.15
N LYS A 45 -6.03 -17.02 -4.32
CA LYS A 45 -5.09 -18.07 -4.72
C LYS A 45 -4.53 -17.83 -6.11
N LEU A 46 -5.35 -17.46 -7.07
CA LEU A 46 -4.92 -17.15 -8.43
C LEU A 46 -4.00 -15.91 -8.44
N LEU A 47 -4.41 -14.82 -7.84
CA LEU A 47 -3.61 -13.61 -7.77
C LEU A 47 -2.28 -13.87 -7.06
N ASN A 48 -2.28 -14.62 -5.97
CA ASN A 48 -1.06 -14.99 -5.27
C ASN A 48 -0.15 -15.90 -6.10
N ALA A 49 -0.70 -16.90 -6.78
CA ALA A 49 0.08 -17.79 -7.63
C ALA A 49 0.79 -17.04 -8.77
N TYR A 50 0.16 -15.99 -9.30
CA TYR A 50 0.75 -15.15 -10.35
C TYR A 50 1.68 -14.07 -9.84
N SER A 51 1.38 -13.50 -8.69
CA SER A 51 2.18 -12.41 -8.12
C SER A 51 3.51 -12.87 -7.55
N HIS A 52 3.63 -14.15 -7.13
CA HIS A 52 4.85 -14.67 -6.48
C HIS A 52 5.82 -15.39 -7.43
N SER A 53 5.43 -15.64 -8.67
CA SER A 53 6.31 -16.34 -9.61
C SER A 53 7.06 -15.32 -10.47
N ALA A 54 8.36 -15.23 -10.30
CA ALA A 54 9.24 -14.39 -11.12
C ALA A 54 9.13 -14.67 -12.64
N ALA A 55 8.61 -15.82 -13.03
CA ALA A 55 8.42 -16.21 -14.42
C ALA A 55 6.99 -16.02 -14.95
N LYS A 56 6.03 -15.61 -14.11
CA LYS A 56 4.59 -15.62 -14.47
C LYS A 56 3.89 -14.34 -14.05
N HIS A 57 4.40 -13.22 -14.52
CA HIS A 57 3.83 -11.90 -14.19
C HIS A 57 2.63 -11.51 -15.06
N PHE A 58 2.22 -12.37 -15.97
CA PHE A 58 1.08 -12.11 -16.84
C PHE A 58 0.29 -13.39 -17.06
N ALA A 59 -1.01 -13.25 -17.16
CA ALA A 59 -1.88 -14.27 -17.73
C ALA A 59 -2.22 -13.87 -19.15
N LYS A 60 -2.19 -14.82 -20.04
CA LYS A 60 -2.82 -14.64 -21.35
C LYS A 60 -4.33 -14.77 -21.15
N ILE A 61 -5.04 -13.71 -21.40
CA ILE A 61 -6.50 -13.69 -21.43
C ILE A 61 -6.92 -13.94 -22.87
N GLY A 62 -7.51 -15.10 -23.12
CA GLY A 62 -8.22 -15.37 -24.36
C GLY A 62 -9.68 -14.94 -24.22
N ILE A 63 -10.18 -14.18 -25.16
CA ILE A 63 -11.60 -13.89 -25.25
C ILE A 63 -12.23 -14.98 -26.11
N CYS A 64 -13.12 -15.78 -25.51
CA CYS A 64 -13.89 -16.78 -26.21
C CYS A 64 -15.35 -16.29 -26.26
N ALA A 65 -15.88 -16.06 -27.45
CA ALA A 65 -17.30 -15.80 -27.63
C ALA A 65 -18.03 -17.13 -27.87
N TYR A 66 -19.16 -17.31 -27.23
CA TYR A 66 -20.05 -18.46 -27.48
C TYR A 66 -21.20 -18.01 -28.37
N SER A 67 -21.44 -18.77 -29.43
CA SER A 67 -22.66 -18.59 -30.22
C SER A 67 -23.89 -18.95 -29.37
N PRO A 68 -25.10 -18.52 -29.78
CA PRO A 68 -26.34 -18.94 -29.12
C PRO A 68 -26.53 -20.44 -29.07
N CYS A 69 -25.84 -21.18 -29.92
CA CYS A 69 -25.84 -22.67 -29.95
C CYS A 69 -24.74 -23.29 -29.08
N ASN A 70 -24.11 -22.50 -28.20
CA ASN A 70 -23.04 -22.93 -27.29
C ASN A 70 -21.77 -23.46 -28.00
N ILE A 71 -21.55 -23.05 -29.23
CA ILE A 71 -20.31 -23.34 -29.96
C ILE A 71 -19.28 -22.28 -29.59
N ALA A 72 -18.17 -22.69 -28.98
CA ALA A 72 -17.07 -21.83 -28.69
C ALA A 72 -16.43 -21.28 -29.98
N MET A 73 -16.53 -20.00 -30.20
CA MET A 73 -15.81 -19.31 -31.26
C MET A 73 -14.52 -18.74 -30.65
N SER A 74 -13.42 -19.43 -30.87
CA SER A 74 -12.10 -18.90 -30.55
C SER A 74 -11.76 -17.81 -31.57
N LEU A 75 -11.65 -16.58 -31.13
CA LEU A 75 -11.03 -15.53 -31.92
C LEU A 75 -9.52 -15.77 -31.88
N THR A 76 -9.01 -16.52 -32.84
CA THR A 76 -7.57 -16.73 -33.04
C THR A 76 -6.91 -15.35 -33.15
N ASN A 77 -5.90 -15.12 -32.32
CA ASN A 77 -5.05 -13.93 -32.20
C ASN A 77 -5.52 -12.78 -31.28
N ASN A 78 -6.59 -12.93 -30.52
CA ASN A 78 -6.99 -11.95 -29.50
C ASN A 78 -6.60 -12.40 -28.10
N THR A 79 -5.33 -12.74 -27.89
CA THR A 79 -4.78 -12.95 -26.55
C THR A 79 -4.21 -11.63 -26.05
N TYR A 80 -4.76 -11.14 -24.99
CA TYR A 80 -4.25 -9.98 -24.27
C TYR A 80 -3.41 -10.44 -23.09
N ASN A 81 -2.27 -9.83 -22.89
CA ASN A 81 -1.50 -10.03 -21.67
C ASN A 81 -2.12 -9.19 -20.56
N ALA A 82 -2.75 -9.84 -19.60
CA ALA A 82 -3.13 -9.16 -18.36
C ALA A 82 -1.96 -9.26 -17.39
N TYR A 83 -1.40 -8.12 -17.05
CA TYR A 83 -0.38 -8.04 -16.02
C TYR A 83 -1.07 -7.95 -14.66
N PHE A 84 -0.87 -8.96 -13.83
CA PHE A 84 -1.26 -8.88 -12.43
C PHE A 84 -0.17 -8.11 -11.70
N LEU A 85 -0.36 -6.82 -11.60
CA LEU A 85 0.46 -6.02 -10.74
C LEU A 85 -0.02 -6.28 -9.31
N ARG A 86 0.63 -7.21 -8.59
CA ARG A 86 0.78 -7.02 -7.16
C ARG A 86 1.91 -6.02 -7.03
N PRO A 87 1.59 -4.77 -6.90
CA PRO A 87 2.55 -3.78 -7.31
C PRO A 87 3.62 -3.62 -6.27
N ILE A 88 3.30 -3.71 -4.98
CA ILE A 88 4.23 -3.24 -3.97
C ILE A 88 3.97 -3.96 -2.68
N ASP A 89 5.02 -4.53 -2.12
CA ASP A 89 5.09 -4.80 -0.71
C ASP A 89 5.65 -3.55 -0.01
N ALA A 90 4.91 -3.00 0.92
CA ALA A 90 5.40 -2.01 1.86
C ALA A 90 5.52 -2.71 3.22
N VAL A 91 6.74 -3.02 3.61
CA VAL A 91 7.03 -3.71 4.86
C VAL A 91 7.56 -2.69 5.86
N GLY A 92 6.91 -2.59 7.02
CA GLY A 92 7.37 -1.75 8.11
C GLY A 92 8.78 -2.16 8.54
N THR A 93 9.64 -1.18 8.76
CA THR A 93 10.96 -1.41 9.34
C THR A 93 10.86 -1.48 10.86
N ASP A 94 11.67 -2.30 11.51
CA ASP A 94 11.72 -2.41 12.98
C ASP A 94 12.54 -1.27 13.64
N GLY A 95 12.67 -0.12 12.98
CA GLY A 95 13.64 0.90 13.37
C GLY A 95 13.08 2.29 13.66
N GLY A 96 11.77 2.46 13.67
CA GLY A 96 11.17 3.74 14.01
C GLY A 96 11.28 4.01 15.51
N GLU A 97 12.00 5.06 15.89
CA GLU A 97 12.16 5.44 17.29
C GLU A 97 11.68 6.87 17.52
N PHE A 98 10.65 7.01 18.34
CA PHE A 98 10.27 8.30 18.89
C PHE A 98 11.00 8.53 20.19
N VAL A 99 11.63 9.69 20.30
CA VAL A 99 12.18 10.16 21.56
C VAL A 99 11.10 10.95 22.28
N ASP A 100 10.79 10.55 23.50
CA ASP A 100 9.83 11.30 24.31
C ASP A 100 10.47 12.57 24.84
N ALA A 101 10.19 13.66 24.15
CA ALA A 101 10.60 15.01 24.53
C ALA A 101 9.41 15.80 25.15
N HIS A 102 8.46 15.11 25.76
CA HIS A 102 7.22 15.70 26.30
C HIS A 102 6.50 16.59 25.24
N ALA A 103 6.09 17.78 25.62
CA ALA A 103 5.32 18.68 24.75
C ALA A 103 6.05 19.11 23.47
N ASN A 104 7.38 19.01 23.41
CA ASN A 104 8.13 19.31 22.20
C ASN A 104 7.91 18.25 21.12
N GLY A 105 7.66 17.02 21.54
CA GLY A 105 7.40 15.88 20.66
C GLY A 105 8.61 15.45 19.83
N SER A 106 8.43 14.40 19.08
CA SER A 106 9.38 13.93 18.06
C SER A 106 8.66 13.53 16.78
N THR A 107 9.39 13.45 15.68
CA THR A 107 8.80 13.15 14.36
C THR A 107 9.60 12.07 13.64
N LEU A 108 8.89 11.24 12.88
CA LEU A 108 9.47 10.25 11.98
C LEU A 108 8.93 10.46 10.56
N ASP A 109 9.83 10.43 9.58
CA ASP A 109 9.45 10.48 8.16
C ASP A 109 8.73 9.20 7.77
N ILE A 110 7.50 9.30 7.26
CA ILE A 110 6.69 8.12 6.92
C ILE A 110 7.42 7.26 5.89
N ALA A 111 8.00 7.87 4.86
CA ALA A 111 8.71 7.13 3.82
C ALA A 111 9.85 6.24 4.36
N LYS A 112 10.51 6.65 5.43
CA LYS A 112 11.65 5.94 6.03
C LYS A 112 11.25 4.80 6.96
N LEU A 113 9.97 4.73 7.33
CA LEU A 113 9.44 3.67 8.18
C LEU A 113 9.11 2.40 7.42
N PHE A 114 9.20 2.41 6.10
CA PHE A 114 8.80 1.28 5.26
C PHE A 114 9.84 0.97 4.20
N ASN A 115 10.05 -0.31 3.96
CA ASN A 115 10.76 -0.81 2.80
C ASN A 115 9.75 -1.08 1.68
N PHE A 116 9.90 -0.41 0.56
CA PHE A 116 9.06 -0.60 -0.62
C PHE A 116 9.77 -1.46 -1.63
N GLN A 117 9.07 -2.45 -2.15
CA GLN A 117 9.60 -3.39 -3.12
C GLN A 117 8.49 -3.76 -4.11
N ASP A 118 8.82 -3.81 -5.39
CA ASP A 118 7.88 -4.25 -6.41
C ASP A 118 7.84 -5.78 -6.53
N TRP A 119 6.94 -6.28 -7.37
CA TRP A 119 6.75 -7.69 -7.65
C TRP A 119 7.99 -8.39 -8.24
N ARG A 120 8.95 -7.65 -8.77
CA ARG A 120 10.23 -8.15 -9.27
C ARG A 120 11.29 -8.25 -8.16
N ASN A 121 10.93 -7.92 -6.94
CA ASN A 121 11.82 -7.73 -5.79
C ASN A 121 12.78 -6.54 -5.98
N VAL A 122 12.41 -5.57 -6.80
CA VAL A 122 13.17 -4.34 -6.96
C VAL A 122 12.80 -3.40 -5.84
N LYS A 123 13.76 -3.11 -4.98
CA LYS A 123 13.61 -2.11 -3.92
C LYS A 123 13.55 -0.71 -4.52
N PHE A 124 12.68 0.12 -4.01
CA PHE A 124 12.54 1.51 -4.46
C PHE A 124 13.73 2.36 -4.04
N VAL A 125 14.21 2.13 -2.83
CA VAL A 125 15.47 2.67 -2.31
C VAL A 125 16.15 1.57 -1.52
N ASP A 126 17.45 1.37 -1.71
CA ASP A 126 18.25 0.41 -0.96
C ASP A 126 19.47 1.11 -0.34
N GLY A 127 19.34 1.46 0.92
CA GLY A 127 20.35 2.23 1.64
C GLY A 127 20.57 3.60 0.98
N THR A 128 21.68 3.76 0.30
CA THR A 128 22.05 5.00 -0.43
C THR A 128 21.83 4.91 -1.94
N ASP A 129 21.25 3.81 -2.42
CA ASP A 129 20.90 3.67 -3.83
C ASP A 129 19.48 4.20 -4.08
N TYR A 130 19.39 5.33 -4.75
CA TYR A 130 18.16 6.03 -5.09
C TYR A 130 17.73 5.82 -6.55
N SER A 131 18.44 4.97 -7.31
CA SER A 131 18.22 4.79 -8.75
C SER A 131 16.79 4.33 -9.08
N ASN A 132 16.11 3.67 -8.16
CA ASN A 132 14.72 3.19 -8.30
C ASN A 132 13.68 4.09 -7.62
N SER A 133 14.05 5.26 -7.10
CA SER A 133 13.12 6.16 -6.40
C SER A 133 11.96 6.65 -7.28
N TRP A 134 12.14 6.65 -8.60
CA TRP A 134 11.08 6.97 -9.56
C TRP A 134 9.91 5.98 -9.54
N LEU A 135 10.09 4.78 -8.98
CA LEU A 135 9.03 3.76 -8.93
C LEU A 135 7.83 4.19 -8.10
N TYR A 136 8.01 5.02 -7.07
CA TYR A 136 6.88 5.60 -6.34
C TYR A 136 5.90 6.33 -7.28
N ALA A 137 6.45 7.12 -8.20
CA ALA A 137 5.69 7.87 -9.19
C ALA A 137 5.16 6.96 -10.30
N PHE A 138 5.98 6.03 -10.79
CA PHE A 138 5.63 5.10 -11.84
C PHE A 138 4.42 4.23 -11.46
N TYR A 139 4.38 3.74 -10.23
CA TYR A 139 3.23 3.00 -9.71
C TYR A 139 2.05 3.89 -9.32
N GLY A 140 2.22 5.20 -9.39
CA GLY A 140 1.14 6.16 -9.19
C GLY A 140 0.72 6.32 -7.74
N LEU A 141 1.68 6.34 -6.81
CA LEU A 141 1.41 6.70 -5.43
C LEU A 141 0.86 8.12 -5.37
N ASN A 142 -0.33 8.28 -4.81
CA ASN A 142 -1.03 9.56 -4.79
C ASN A 142 -1.56 9.99 -3.42
N LYS A 143 -1.62 9.05 -2.45
CA LYS A 143 -2.09 9.36 -1.10
C LYS A 143 -1.42 8.46 -0.07
N VAL A 144 -1.10 9.02 1.07
CA VAL A 144 -0.63 8.30 2.26
C VAL A 144 -1.46 8.72 3.46
N GLU A 145 -1.98 7.75 4.19
CA GLU A 145 -2.83 7.97 5.36
C GLU A 145 -2.37 7.11 6.53
N VAL A 146 -2.03 7.76 7.62
CA VAL A 146 -1.74 7.08 8.90
C VAL A 146 -3.05 6.85 9.63
N LYS A 147 -3.38 5.59 9.90
CA LYS A 147 -4.61 5.20 10.61
C LYS A 147 -4.44 5.33 12.12
N ILE A 148 -4.35 6.54 12.60
CA ILE A 148 -4.08 6.85 14.01
C ILE A 148 -5.13 6.24 14.94
N ALA A 149 -6.39 6.26 14.54
CA ALA A 149 -7.47 5.66 15.33
C ALA A 149 -7.36 4.14 15.50
N ASP A 150 -6.63 3.47 14.60
CA ASP A 150 -6.40 2.03 14.63
C ASP A 150 -5.02 1.65 15.18
N ALA A 151 -4.18 2.63 15.51
CA ALA A 151 -2.90 2.38 16.15
C ALA A 151 -3.09 1.75 17.54
N THR A 152 -2.15 0.91 17.95
CA THR A 152 -2.16 0.23 19.25
C THR A 152 -0.88 0.47 20.00
N THR A 153 -0.94 0.32 21.32
CA THR A 153 0.20 0.49 22.21
C THR A 153 0.28 -0.64 23.22
N THR A 154 1.49 -1.00 23.64
CA THR A 154 1.72 -1.97 24.71
C THR A 154 1.36 -1.44 26.09
N LEU A 155 1.26 -0.12 26.29
CA LEU A 155 0.90 0.47 27.59
C LEU A 155 -0.53 0.19 28.01
N SER A 156 -1.47 0.25 27.08
CA SER A 156 -2.90 0.14 27.40
C SER A 156 -3.54 -1.15 26.87
N GLY A 157 -2.89 -1.87 26.01
CA GLY A 157 -3.44 -3.04 25.31
C GLY A 157 -4.62 -2.71 24.40
N GLY A 158 -4.88 -1.44 24.12
CA GLY A 158 -6.01 -0.94 23.36
C GLY A 158 -5.63 -0.14 22.12
N LYS A 159 -6.66 0.28 21.36
CA LYS A 159 -6.49 1.16 20.21
C LYS A 159 -6.15 2.58 20.67
N LEU A 160 -5.22 3.19 19.95
CA LEU A 160 -4.95 4.62 20.00
C LEU A 160 -5.95 5.32 19.08
N GLY A 161 -6.62 6.34 19.61
CA GLY A 161 -7.22 7.35 18.76
C GLY A 161 -6.21 8.45 18.44
N GLU A 162 -6.68 9.64 18.14
CA GLU A 162 -5.79 10.83 18.06
C GLU A 162 -5.10 11.14 19.39
N THR A 163 -5.73 10.73 20.49
CA THR A 163 -5.22 10.91 21.84
C THR A 163 -5.41 9.62 22.63
N LEU A 164 -4.34 9.08 23.17
CA LEU A 164 -4.39 7.98 24.13
C LEU A 164 -4.42 8.54 25.55
N LEU A 165 -5.46 8.17 26.27
CA LEU A 165 -5.58 8.41 27.70
C LEU A 165 -5.58 7.05 28.40
N SER A 166 -4.41 6.42 28.53
CA SER A 166 -4.31 5.08 29.09
C SER A 166 -4.28 5.07 30.61
N SER A 167 -3.74 6.13 31.18
CA SER A 167 -3.68 6.34 32.62
C SER A 167 -3.84 7.81 32.92
N LYS A 168 -3.95 8.15 34.21
CA LYS A 168 -3.98 9.55 34.64
C LYS A 168 -2.68 10.31 34.34
N THR A 169 -1.63 9.63 33.92
CA THR A 169 -0.27 10.15 33.80
C THR A 169 0.22 10.27 32.37
N GLU A 170 -0.39 9.56 31.42
CA GLU A 170 0.08 9.52 30.03
C GLU A 170 -0.99 10.09 29.08
N LYS A 171 -0.61 11.09 28.32
CA LYS A 171 -1.45 11.76 27.31
C LYS A 171 -0.69 11.79 25.99
N ILE A 172 -0.72 10.68 25.29
CA ILE A 172 -0.01 10.52 24.03
C ILE A 172 -0.91 10.97 22.89
N VAL A 173 -0.37 11.86 22.05
CA VAL A 173 -1.02 12.31 20.83
C VAL A 173 -0.16 11.95 19.66
N LEU A 174 -0.70 11.16 18.73
CA LEU A 174 -0.13 10.93 17.41
C LEU A 174 -0.84 11.81 16.39
N THR A 175 -0.08 12.37 15.48
CA THR A 175 -0.62 13.24 14.42
C THR A 175 0.15 13.00 13.13
N GLN A 176 -0.55 12.86 12.01
CA GLN A 176 0.10 12.97 10.71
C GLN A 176 0.27 14.46 10.39
N ILE A 177 1.48 14.86 9.99
CA ILE A 177 1.80 16.21 9.59
C ILE A 177 2.40 16.24 8.19
N ASP A 178 2.15 17.31 7.46
CA ASP A 178 2.76 17.56 6.16
C ASP A 178 4.22 18.07 6.28
N LYS A 179 4.82 18.37 5.15
CA LYS A 179 6.19 18.92 5.09
C LYS A 179 6.36 20.27 5.83
N ASP A 180 5.28 21.03 5.98
CA ASP A 180 5.26 22.33 6.62
C ASP A 180 4.90 22.26 8.11
N GLY A 181 4.65 21.03 8.62
CA GLY A 181 4.32 20.76 10.02
C GLY A 181 2.84 20.90 10.35
N ASN A 182 1.97 21.13 9.37
CA ASN A 182 0.53 21.24 9.58
C ASN A 182 -0.10 19.86 9.76
N LYS A 183 -1.07 19.76 10.67
CA LYS A 183 -1.85 18.54 10.87
C LYS A 183 -2.66 18.25 9.60
N VAL A 184 -2.58 16.99 9.14
CA VAL A 184 -3.36 16.49 8.00
C VAL A 184 -3.99 15.15 8.34
N THR A 185 -5.11 14.82 7.71
CA THR A 185 -5.72 13.49 7.80
C THR A 185 -5.06 12.50 6.85
N SER A 186 -4.52 13.00 5.75
CA SER A 186 -3.74 12.24 4.79
C SER A 186 -2.85 13.18 3.98
N ALA A 187 -1.74 12.68 3.49
CA ALA A 187 -0.90 13.41 2.54
C ALA A 187 -1.33 13.05 1.11
N THR A 188 -1.57 14.06 0.28
CA THR A 188 -1.82 13.90 -1.16
C THR A 188 -0.53 14.21 -1.91
N LEU A 189 -0.10 13.27 -2.79
CA LEU A 189 1.13 13.38 -3.54
C LEU A 189 0.83 13.64 -5.02
N ASN A 190 1.59 14.54 -5.63
CA ASN A 190 1.62 14.74 -7.06
C ASN A 190 3.03 14.44 -7.57
N LEU A 191 3.23 13.19 -8.01
CA LEU A 191 4.53 12.67 -8.41
C LEU A 191 4.68 12.52 -9.93
N SER A 192 3.76 13.03 -10.71
CA SER A 192 3.71 12.79 -12.17
C SER A 192 4.98 13.22 -12.92
N SER A 193 5.74 14.17 -12.40
CA SER A 193 7.01 14.61 -13.00
C SER A 193 8.20 13.68 -12.75
N TYR A 194 8.04 12.65 -11.90
CA TYR A 194 9.12 11.77 -11.47
C TYR A 194 8.99 10.32 -11.96
N ASN A 195 8.16 10.06 -12.96
CA ASN A 195 7.76 8.70 -13.36
C ASN A 195 8.68 8.01 -14.37
N THR A 196 9.89 8.50 -14.57
CA THR A 196 10.88 7.92 -15.50
C THR A 196 12.17 7.56 -14.78
N GLU A 197 12.91 6.59 -15.31
CA GLU A 197 14.21 6.18 -14.75
C GLU A 197 15.19 7.36 -14.59
N ALA A 198 15.13 8.36 -15.48
CA ALA A 198 15.95 9.57 -15.38
C ALA A 198 15.70 10.35 -14.07
N SER A 199 14.56 10.14 -13.43
CA SER A 199 14.19 10.72 -12.13
C SER A 199 14.67 9.88 -10.93
N GLY A 200 15.41 8.80 -11.15
CA GLY A 200 15.96 7.94 -10.10
C GLY A 200 17.12 8.59 -9.36
N THR A 201 16.86 9.61 -8.55
CA THR A 201 17.87 10.38 -7.83
C THR A 201 17.52 10.56 -6.36
N GLN A 202 18.53 10.90 -5.56
CA GLN A 202 18.30 11.27 -4.15
C GLN A 202 17.33 12.46 -4.03
N ALA A 203 17.48 13.46 -4.89
CA ALA A 203 16.61 14.65 -4.87
C ALA A 203 15.14 14.28 -5.11
N THR A 204 14.86 13.34 -6.00
CA THR A 204 13.50 12.78 -6.19
C THR A 204 13.02 12.07 -4.94
N TYR A 205 13.85 11.23 -4.34
CA TYR A 205 13.49 10.54 -3.11
C TYR A 205 13.19 11.52 -1.97
N ASP A 206 14.04 12.53 -1.78
CA ASP A 206 13.84 13.56 -0.76
C ASP A 206 12.52 14.31 -0.97
N ALA A 207 12.17 14.62 -2.21
CA ALA A 207 10.88 15.22 -2.55
C ALA A 207 9.69 14.29 -2.19
N ILE A 208 9.83 12.99 -2.41
CA ILE A 208 8.83 11.98 -2.07
C ILE A 208 8.70 11.84 -0.55
N VAL A 209 9.81 11.79 0.18
CA VAL A 209 9.85 11.76 1.65
C VAL A 209 9.09 12.99 2.21
N ALA A 210 9.41 14.16 1.70
CA ALA A 210 8.74 15.40 2.10
C ALA A 210 7.23 15.34 1.80
N ALA A 211 6.85 14.86 0.61
CA ALA A 211 5.45 14.77 0.19
C ALA A 211 4.62 13.77 1.02
N MET A 212 5.22 12.65 1.47
CA MET A 212 4.54 11.69 2.35
C MET A 212 4.27 12.26 3.75
N GLY A 213 5.08 13.23 4.18
CA GLY A 213 4.98 13.83 5.51
C GLY A 213 5.57 12.97 6.61
N LYS A 214 5.15 13.26 7.83
CA LYS A 214 5.72 12.67 9.05
C LYS A 214 4.63 12.24 10.01
N ILE A 215 4.98 11.32 10.90
CA ILE A 215 4.21 11.05 12.11
C ILE A 215 4.84 11.85 13.24
N LYS A 216 4.04 12.67 13.89
CA LYS A 216 4.44 13.43 15.09
C LYS A 216 3.89 12.72 16.33
N TYR A 217 4.76 12.48 17.27
CA TYR A 217 4.46 12.00 18.61
C TYR A 217 4.61 13.12 19.61
N VAL A 218 3.63 13.28 20.49
CA VAL A 218 3.67 14.23 21.61
C VAL A 218 3.12 13.54 22.86
N ASN A 219 3.79 13.71 23.99
CA ASN A 219 3.28 13.30 25.29
C ASN A 219 3.01 14.53 26.16
N ASN A 220 1.75 14.73 26.50
CA ASN A 220 1.30 15.80 27.39
C ASN A 220 1.16 15.33 28.85
N GLY A 221 1.58 14.11 29.15
CA GLY A 221 1.59 13.54 30.50
C GLY A 221 2.91 13.76 31.23
N ASN A 222 3.00 13.24 32.45
CA ASN A 222 4.14 13.48 33.33
C ASN A 222 5.16 12.34 33.36
N ASN A 223 4.78 11.13 32.96
CA ASN A 223 5.67 9.95 33.02
C ASN A 223 5.61 9.22 31.72
N VAL A 224 6.78 8.85 31.21
CA VAL A 224 6.91 8.02 30.03
C VAL A 224 7.80 6.84 30.35
N GLN A 225 7.22 5.68 30.12
CA GLN A 225 7.98 4.44 30.05
C GLN A 225 8.32 4.18 28.59
N THR A 226 9.37 3.42 28.35
CA THR A 226 9.63 2.90 27.00
C THR A 226 8.51 1.92 26.63
N PHE A 227 7.92 2.09 25.45
CA PHE A 227 6.82 1.27 24.97
C PHE A 227 6.81 1.16 23.44
N GLU A 228 6.05 0.19 22.94
CA GLU A 228 5.88 -0.02 21.51
C GLU A 228 4.55 0.54 21.00
N LEU A 229 4.62 1.14 19.82
CA LEU A 229 3.47 1.61 19.03
C LEU A 229 3.41 0.79 17.75
N ARG A 230 2.26 0.16 17.49
CA ARG A 230 1.94 -0.42 16.19
C ARG A 230 1.03 0.53 15.43
N ILE A 231 1.51 1.04 14.32
CA ILE A 231 0.86 2.11 13.55
C ILE A 231 0.48 1.59 12.16
N PRO A 232 -0.82 1.44 11.87
CA PRO A 232 -1.28 1.11 10.52
C PRO A 232 -1.15 2.31 9.58
N VAL A 233 -0.69 2.04 8.35
CA VAL A 233 -0.56 3.04 7.30
C VAL A 233 -1.14 2.49 6.01
N GLU A 234 -1.84 3.33 5.26
CA GLU A 234 -2.39 3.03 3.95
C GLU A 234 -1.70 3.88 2.88
N PHE A 235 -1.16 3.20 1.87
CA PHE A 235 -0.58 3.80 0.67
C PHE A 235 -1.53 3.59 -0.49
N THR A 236 -2.10 4.67 -1.02
CA THR A 236 -3.05 4.60 -2.14
C THR A 236 -2.33 4.95 -3.43
N TYR A 237 -2.50 4.07 -4.39
CA TYR A 237 -1.99 4.17 -5.75
C TYR A 237 -3.17 4.32 -6.71
N THR A 238 -2.92 4.65 -7.96
CA THR A 238 -3.96 4.79 -8.99
C THR A 238 -4.80 3.51 -9.21
N TRP A 239 -4.26 2.36 -8.85
CA TRP A 239 -4.85 1.02 -9.06
C TRP A 239 -5.41 0.40 -7.77
N GLY A 240 -5.15 0.95 -6.58
CA GLY A 240 -5.63 0.40 -5.31
C GLY A 240 -4.84 0.88 -4.10
N THR A 241 -5.11 0.29 -2.94
CA THR A 241 -4.50 0.67 -1.68
C THR A 241 -3.73 -0.49 -1.08
N VAL A 242 -2.49 -0.24 -0.68
CA VAL A 242 -1.66 -1.16 0.12
C VAL A 242 -1.81 -0.78 1.58
N LYS A 243 -2.19 -1.75 2.41
CA LYS A 243 -2.32 -1.61 3.86
C LYS A 243 -1.18 -2.33 4.53
N THR A 244 -0.51 -1.65 5.42
CA THR A 244 0.63 -2.19 6.16
C THR A 244 0.69 -1.61 7.56
N THR A 245 1.59 -2.11 8.38
CA THR A 245 1.83 -1.61 9.74
C THR A 245 3.31 -1.41 9.96
N VAL A 246 3.65 -0.48 10.84
CA VAL A 246 5.00 -0.34 11.37
C VAL A 246 4.97 -0.37 12.89
N ASP A 247 5.96 -1.04 13.46
CA ASP A 247 6.20 -1.04 14.90
C ASP A 247 7.29 -0.01 15.21
N CYS A 248 6.96 0.95 16.08
CA CYS A 248 7.86 2.02 16.50
C CYS A 248 8.06 1.95 18.01
N THR A 249 9.29 2.12 18.44
CA THR A 249 9.61 2.24 19.87
C THR A 249 9.50 3.70 20.30
N VAL A 250 8.85 3.96 21.42
CA VAL A 250 8.96 5.24 22.12
C VAL A 250 9.96 5.10 23.24
N LYS A 251 11.07 5.84 23.15
CA LYS A 251 12.10 5.84 24.20
C LYS A 251 11.87 7.00 25.17
N SER A 252 11.81 6.67 26.44
CA SER A 252 11.82 7.65 27.51
C SER A 252 13.14 8.39 27.55
N THR A 253 13.08 9.71 27.71
CA THR A 253 14.27 10.56 28.00
C THR A 253 14.50 10.74 29.49
N MET A 254 13.59 10.26 30.31
CA MET A 254 13.76 10.26 31.77
C MET A 254 14.79 9.19 32.12
N GLY A 255 15.99 9.64 32.43
CA GLY A 255 17.16 8.81 32.63
C GLY A 255 16.99 7.66 33.62
N ASN A 256 17.83 6.67 33.41
CA ASN A 256 18.15 5.65 34.37
C ASN A 256 18.64 6.26 35.69
#